data_31286c59993b4f5f58bf8bb62695bf84
#
_entry.id   31286c59993b4f5f58bf8bb62695bf84
#
_cell.length_a   1.000
_cell.length_b   1.000
_cell.length_c   1.000
_cell.angle_alpha   90.00
_cell.angle_beta   90.00
_cell.angle_gamma   90.00
#
_symmetry.space_group_name_H-M   'P 1'
#
loop_
_entity.id
_entity.type
_entity.pdbx_description
1 polymer ?
#
loop_
_entity_poly.entity_id
_entity_poly.type
_entity_poly.pdbx_seq_one_letter_code
_entity_poly.pdbx_strand_id
1 'polypeptide(L)'
;MLSYLLAVLESEEDKRRFTELYEENHVRAEQTALRILRDPHDAEDAVQNAFLQVIHHFDEISEIPCKKLGFWIISIVKNEALMILRRKQKELPQENWDTFSADVSDPTS
;
A
#
# COMPACT_ATOMS: atom_id res chain seq x y z
N MET A 1 -9.95 3.93 -10.07
CA MET A 1 -9.48 4.10 -8.70
C MET A 1 -9.14 5.54 -8.34
N LEU A 2 -8.33 6.20 -9.15
CA LEU A 2 -7.94 7.58 -8.84
C LEU A 2 -9.12 8.52 -8.67
N SER A 3 -10.12 8.43 -9.53
CA SER A 3 -11.31 9.29 -9.43
C SER A 3 -12.02 9.12 -8.10
N TYR A 4 -12.12 7.88 -7.64
CA TYR A 4 -12.75 7.61 -6.36
C TYR A 4 -11.96 8.23 -5.21
N LEU A 5 -10.65 8.09 -5.26
CA LEU A 5 -9.79 8.65 -4.22
C LEU A 5 -9.85 10.17 -4.21
N LEU A 6 -9.87 10.78 -5.38
CA LEU A 6 -9.95 12.23 -5.48
C LEU A 6 -11.25 12.80 -4.93
N ALA A 7 -12.33 12.03 -4.99
CA ALA A 7 -13.61 12.49 -4.48
C ALA A 7 -13.59 12.73 -2.97
N VAL A 8 -12.65 12.11 -2.27
CA VAL A 8 -12.53 12.29 -0.82
C VAL A 8 -11.90 13.62 -0.47
N LEU A 9 -11.08 14.17 -1.36
CA LEU A 9 -10.40 15.44 -1.12
C LEU A 9 -11.29 16.62 -1.52
N GLU A 10 -11.30 17.66 -0.72
CA GLU A 10 -12.15 18.81 -0.96
C GLU A 10 -11.46 19.91 -1.76
N SER A 11 -10.18 20.12 -1.53
CA SER A 11 -9.43 21.18 -2.18
C SER A 11 -8.93 20.76 -3.55
N GLU A 12 -9.03 21.66 -4.53
CA GLU A 12 -8.49 21.39 -5.87
C GLU A 12 -6.97 21.27 -5.84
N GLU A 13 -6.33 22.02 -4.99
CA GLU A 13 -4.89 21.94 -4.83
C GLU A 13 -4.48 20.58 -4.25
N ASP A 14 -5.23 20.10 -3.27
CA ASP A 14 -4.96 18.79 -2.69
C ASP A 14 -5.18 17.69 -3.72
N LYS A 15 -6.22 17.82 -4.55
CA LYS A 15 -6.48 16.85 -5.61
C LYS A 15 -5.32 16.80 -6.59
N ARG A 16 -4.80 17.96 -6.98
CA ARG A 16 -3.68 18.01 -7.91
C ARG A 16 -2.43 17.39 -7.30
N ARG A 17 -2.16 17.73 -6.06
CA ARG A 17 -0.99 17.20 -5.36
C ARG A 17 -1.09 15.69 -5.18
N PHE A 18 -2.25 15.20 -4.81
CA PHE A 18 -2.45 13.77 -4.68
C PHE A 18 -2.30 13.06 -6.03
N THR A 19 -2.81 13.66 -7.10
CA THR A 19 -2.66 13.11 -8.43
C THR A 19 -1.19 12.95 -8.80
N GLU A 20 -0.38 13.95 -8.50
CA GLU A 20 1.05 13.88 -8.75
C GLU A 20 1.69 12.74 -7.97
N LEU A 21 1.35 12.61 -6.69
CA LEU A 21 1.88 11.53 -5.87
C LEU A 21 1.46 10.18 -6.41
N TYR A 22 0.23 10.05 -6.83
CA TYR A 22 -0.27 8.82 -7.38
C TYR A 22 0.47 8.46 -8.67
N GLU A 23 0.57 9.40 -9.59
CA GLU A 23 1.20 9.14 -10.88
C GLU A 23 2.68 8.81 -10.75
N GLU A 24 3.37 9.42 -9.80
CA GLU A 24 4.78 9.15 -9.60
C GLU A 24 5.03 7.81 -8.93
N ASN A 25 4.10 7.32 -8.13
CA ASN A 25 4.38 6.18 -7.26
C ASN A 25 3.55 4.93 -7.54
N HIS A 26 2.45 5.02 -8.29
CA HIS A 26 1.55 3.88 -8.39
C HIS A 26 2.16 2.66 -9.09
N VAL A 27 3.02 2.89 -10.10
CA VAL A 27 3.64 1.77 -10.80
C VAL A 27 4.58 1.02 -9.86
N ARG A 28 5.41 1.76 -9.13
CA ARG A 28 6.31 1.14 -8.16
C ARG A 28 5.53 0.46 -7.05
N ALA A 29 4.44 1.07 -6.63
CA ALA A 29 3.59 0.49 -5.59
C ALA A 29 3.01 -0.83 -6.06
N GLU A 30 2.50 -0.87 -7.28
CA GLU A 30 1.93 -2.08 -7.85
C GLU A 30 2.99 -3.17 -7.99
N GLN A 31 4.18 -2.81 -8.45
CA GLN A 31 5.27 -3.77 -8.57
C GLN A 31 5.69 -4.33 -7.22
N THR A 32 5.75 -3.46 -6.22
CA THR A 32 6.11 -3.87 -4.88
C THR A 32 5.09 -4.86 -4.31
N ALA A 33 3.82 -4.51 -4.42
CA ALA A 33 2.75 -5.37 -3.92
C ALA A 33 2.69 -6.69 -4.65
N LEU A 34 2.85 -6.65 -5.97
CA LEU A 34 2.81 -7.87 -6.79
C LEU A 34 3.97 -8.80 -6.45
N ARG A 35 5.14 -8.23 -6.18
CA ARG A 35 6.30 -9.03 -5.80
C ARG A 35 6.06 -9.79 -4.50
N ILE A 36 5.36 -9.16 -3.57
CA ILE A 36 5.07 -9.78 -2.27
C ILE A 36 3.92 -10.78 -2.38
N LEU A 37 2.85 -10.40 -3.04
CA LEU A 37 1.61 -11.18 -3.05
C LEU A 37 1.49 -12.14 -4.22
N ARG A 38 2.12 -11.84 -5.33
CA ARG A 38 2.11 -12.65 -6.55
C ARG A 38 0.71 -12.92 -7.10
N ASP A 39 -0.21 -12.03 -6.78
CA ASP A 39 -1.60 -12.10 -7.22
C ASP A 39 -2.04 -10.68 -7.58
N PRO A 40 -2.45 -10.43 -8.83
CA PRO A 40 -2.81 -9.08 -9.24
C PRO A 40 -3.97 -8.48 -8.47
N HIS A 41 -4.95 -9.28 -8.08
CA HIS A 41 -6.10 -8.78 -7.31
C HIS A 41 -5.68 -8.33 -5.92
N ASP A 42 -4.89 -9.16 -5.27
CA ASP A 42 -4.40 -8.83 -3.94
C ASP A 42 -3.46 -7.63 -3.98
N ALA A 43 -2.63 -7.55 -5.01
CA ALA A 43 -1.72 -6.43 -5.17
C ALA A 43 -2.51 -5.12 -5.35
N GLU A 44 -3.56 -5.16 -6.14
CA GLU A 44 -4.40 -3.99 -6.34
C GLU A 44 -5.04 -3.55 -5.03
N ASP A 45 -5.54 -4.51 -4.25
CA ASP A 45 -6.11 -4.20 -2.94
C ASP A 45 -5.10 -3.53 -2.02
N ALA A 46 -3.87 -4.04 -1.99
CA ALA A 46 -2.83 -3.47 -1.16
C ALA A 46 -2.52 -2.03 -1.57
N VAL A 47 -2.40 -1.79 -2.87
CA VAL A 47 -2.12 -0.45 -3.38
C VAL A 47 -3.26 0.50 -3.08
N GLN A 48 -4.49 0.05 -3.29
CA GLN A 48 -5.66 0.87 -3.02
C GLN A 48 -5.73 1.25 -1.55
N ASN A 49 -5.53 0.29 -0.67
CA ASN A 49 -5.53 0.54 0.77
C ASN A 49 -4.43 1.52 1.17
N ALA A 50 -3.26 1.38 0.55
CA ALA A 50 -2.14 2.27 0.84
C ALA A 50 -2.48 3.72 0.47
N PHE A 51 -3.05 3.93 -0.72
CA PHE A 51 -3.39 5.28 -1.14
C PHE A 51 -4.57 5.85 -0.36
N LEU A 52 -5.46 5.00 0.14
CA LEU A 52 -6.50 5.46 1.06
C LEU A 52 -5.88 6.01 2.35
N GLN A 53 -4.86 5.35 2.87
CA GLN A 53 -4.15 5.85 4.03
C GLN A 53 -3.45 7.18 3.74
N VAL A 54 -2.89 7.32 2.55
CA VAL A 54 -2.29 8.59 2.14
C VAL A 54 -3.33 9.72 2.22
N ILE A 55 -4.53 9.46 1.72
CA ILE A 55 -5.59 10.46 1.76
C ILE A 55 -6.01 10.79 3.18
N HIS A 56 -6.15 9.78 4.02
CA HIS A 56 -6.55 10.00 5.41
C HIS A 56 -5.56 10.87 6.18
N HIS A 57 -4.29 10.82 5.80
CA HIS A 57 -3.26 11.59 6.47
C HIS A 57 -2.80 12.78 5.64
N PHE A 58 -3.57 13.14 4.61
CA PHE A 58 -3.10 14.13 3.65
C PHE A 58 -2.82 15.51 4.27
N ASP A 59 -3.63 15.90 5.23
CA ASP A 59 -3.41 17.19 5.91
C ASP A 59 -2.06 17.23 6.61
N GLU A 60 -1.63 16.11 7.15
CA GLU A 60 -0.37 16.03 7.87
C GLU A 60 0.84 16.03 6.95
N ILE A 61 0.67 15.49 5.75
CA ILE A 61 1.80 15.27 4.84
C ILE A 61 1.86 16.25 3.69
N SER A 62 0.87 17.15 3.57
CA SER A 62 0.76 18.01 2.41
C SER A 62 1.95 18.95 2.25
N GLU A 63 2.67 19.25 3.32
CA GLU A 63 3.84 20.12 3.26
C GLU A 63 5.15 19.37 3.07
N ILE A 64 5.12 18.05 3.10
CA ILE A 64 6.32 17.24 2.94
C ILE A 64 6.64 17.10 1.44
N PRO A 65 7.91 17.27 1.05
CA PRO A 65 8.28 17.13 -0.36
C PRO A 65 7.91 15.76 -0.93
N CYS A 66 7.46 15.75 -2.18
CA CYS A 66 7.00 14.52 -2.82
C CYS A 66 8.05 13.42 -2.84
N LYS A 67 9.32 13.78 -2.95
CA LYS A 67 10.39 12.79 -2.96
C LYS A 67 10.44 11.98 -1.68
N LYS A 68 10.23 12.65 -0.54
CA LYS A 68 10.23 11.96 0.75
C LYS A 68 8.97 11.13 0.93
N LEU A 69 7.87 11.61 0.39
CA LEU A 69 6.61 10.89 0.47
C LEU A 69 6.63 9.57 -0.31
N GLY A 70 7.43 9.51 -1.37
CA GLY A 70 7.55 8.28 -2.16
C GLY A 70 7.98 7.09 -1.31
N PHE A 71 8.99 7.28 -0.48
CA PHE A 71 9.47 6.20 0.39
C PHE A 71 8.39 5.80 1.40
N TRP A 72 7.69 6.78 1.95
CA TRP A 72 6.64 6.52 2.91
C TRP A 72 5.49 5.73 2.27
N ILE A 73 5.08 6.13 1.06
CA ILE A 73 4.02 5.42 0.35
C ILE A 73 4.40 3.97 0.10
N ILE A 74 5.62 3.72 -0.34
CA ILE A 74 6.06 2.35 -0.60
C ILE A 74 6.10 1.53 0.70
N SER A 75 6.47 2.15 1.81
CA SER A 75 6.43 1.48 3.10
C SER A 75 5.02 1.06 3.48
N ILE A 76 4.04 1.93 3.23
CA ILE A 76 2.64 1.60 3.49
C ILE A 76 2.20 0.44 2.60
N VAL A 77 2.58 0.48 1.33
CA VAL A 77 2.23 -0.60 0.40
C VAL A 77 2.79 -1.93 0.88
N LYS A 78 4.03 -1.94 1.33
CA LYS A 78 4.64 -3.17 1.86
C LYS A 78 3.87 -3.69 3.07
N ASN A 79 3.50 -2.80 3.98
CA ASN A 79 2.76 -3.19 5.16
C ASN A 79 1.39 -3.76 4.79
N GLU A 80 0.69 -3.12 3.87
CA GLU A 80 -0.62 -3.60 3.42
C GLU A 80 -0.50 -4.96 2.74
N ALA A 81 0.51 -5.12 1.90
CA ALA A 81 0.73 -6.39 1.22
C ALA A 81 1.05 -7.51 2.21
N LEU A 82 1.88 -7.22 3.20
CA LEU A 82 2.21 -8.21 4.22
C LEU A 82 1.00 -8.60 5.05
N MET A 83 0.13 -7.65 5.34
CA MET A 83 -1.11 -7.94 6.07
C MET A 83 -2.01 -8.88 5.27
N ILE A 84 -2.15 -8.64 3.99
CA ILE A 84 -2.94 -9.51 3.13
C ILE A 84 -2.31 -10.90 3.07
N LEU A 85 -1.00 -10.94 2.92
CA LEU A 85 -0.29 -12.21 2.86
C LEU A 85 -0.50 -13.04 4.12
N ARG A 86 -0.43 -12.40 5.28
CA ARG A 86 -0.65 -13.09 6.54
C ARG A 86 -2.05 -13.64 6.66
N ARG A 87 -3.04 -12.90 6.20
CA ARG A 87 -4.41 -13.39 6.22
C ARG A 87 -4.58 -14.60 5.32
N LYS A 88 -3.94 -14.59 4.17
CA LYS A 88 -4.00 -15.74 3.26
C LYS A 88 -3.32 -16.96 3.85
N GLN A 89 -2.22 -16.75 4.56
CA GLN A 89 -1.51 -17.86 5.20
C GLN A 89 -2.37 -18.53 6.26
N LYS A 90 -3.20 -17.76 6.95
CA LYS A 90 -4.09 -18.33 7.95
C LYS A 90 -5.18 -19.20 7.35
N GLU A 91 -5.45 -19.05 6.06
CA GLU A 91 -6.42 -19.85 5.36
C GLU A 91 -5.83 -21.09 4.74
N LEU A 92 -4.50 -21.27 4.79
CA LEU A 92 -3.82 -22.41 4.24
C LEU A 92 -3.84 -23.59 5.21
N PRO A 93 -3.62 -24.83 4.71
CA PRO A 93 -3.47 -25.96 5.59
C PRO A 93 -2.39 -25.72 6.64
N GLN A 94 -2.58 -26.30 7.81
CA GLN A 94 -1.73 -26.01 8.95
C GLN A 94 -0.25 -26.30 8.70
N GLU A 95 0.06 -27.34 7.97
CA GLU A 95 1.44 -27.66 7.68
C GLU A 95 2.14 -26.56 6.89
N ASN A 96 1.42 -25.97 5.94
CA ASN A 96 1.95 -24.83 5.19
C ASN A 96 2.05 -23.60 6.07
N TRP A 97 1.09 -23.45 6.95
CA TRP A 97 1.07 -22.35 7.88
C TRP A 97 2.30 -22.30 8.77
N ASP A 98 2.68 -23.46 9.30
CA ASP A 98 3.85 -23.55 10.16
C ASP A 98 5.12 -23.11 9.44
N THR A 99 5.26 -23.54 8.19
CA THR A 99 6.41 -23.19 7.38
C THR A 99 6.47 -21.69 7.14
N PHE A 100 5.35 -21.11 6.79
CA PHE A 100 5.29 -19.67 6.53
C PHE A 100 5.48 -18.85 7.80
N SER A 101 4.98 -19.33 8.91
CA SER A 101 5.13 -18.62 10.16
C SER A 101 6.60 -18.40 10.52
N ALA A 102 7.41 -19.41 10.29
CA ALA A 102 8.82 -19.31 10.59
C ALA A 102 9.51 -18.22 9.77
N ASP A 103 9.10 -18.10 8.51
CA ASP A 103 9.71 -17.12 7.61
C ASP A 103 9.21 -15.71 7.88
N VAL A 104 7.94 -15.59 8.21
CA VAL A 104 7.29 -14.27 8.30
C VAL A 104 7.55 -13.60 9.64
N SER A 105 7.65 -14.36 10.70
CA SER A 105 7.76 -13.78 12.04
C SER A 105 9.08 -13.05 12.28
N ASP A 106 10.14 -13.52 11.67
CA ASP A 106 11.47 -12.97 11.94
C ASP A 106 11.61 -11.49 11.65
N PRO A 107 11.24 -11.00 10.48
CA PRO A 107 11.48 -9.59 10.18
C PRO A 107 10.61 -8.64 10.95
N THR A 108 9.57 -9.13 11.57
CA THR A 108 8.64 -8.26 12.28
C THR A 108 8.86 -8.24 13.79
N SER A 109 9.70 -9.09 14.26
CA SER A 109 9.98 -9.17 15.69
C SER A 109 10.97 -8.14 16.18
#